data_f631f7aa643c9948a7097b718fbf0d06
#
_entry.id   f631f7aa643c9948a7097b718fbf0d06
#
_cell.length_a   1.000
_cell.length_b   1.000
_cell.length_c   1.000
_cell.angle_alpha   90.00
_cell.angle_beta   90.00
_cell.angle_gamma   90.00
#
_symmetry.space_group_name_H-M   'P 1'
#
loop_
_entity.id
_entity.type
_entity.pdbx_description
1 polymer ?
#
loop_
_entity_poly.entity_id
_entity_poly.type
_entity_poly.pdbx_seq_one_letter_code
_entity_poly.pdbx_strand_id
1 'polypeptide(L)'
;IYYGFNAEYLFHPFCETRNILEMLAFHSEERRDALLSYVIDLYADDLNKHPNAVSLEDAMLDRSGYYALGRPDPANHNHPRERQLDFFGGLRWRFEEHIPAVRRKIDRIALFRAKPGLVLRTDFTFSDEEYNTYACPWHHNITTAIVSFRTAKALKSNPGSRYDIHDFKWHNSTKFQWHSQQLMDLGLMEPGQWF
;
A
#
# COMPACT_ATOMS: atom_id res chain seq x y z
N ILE A 1 10.10 10.22 9.35
CA ILE A 1 9.75 8.93 10.00
C ILE A 1 9.23 7.97 8.96
N TYR A 2 9.69 6.72 9.02
CA TYR A 2 9.06 5.59 8.33
C TYR A 2 8.23 4.79 9.33
N TYR A 3 6.98 4.53 8.98
CA TYR A 3 6.05 3.71 9.75
C TYR A 3 5.72 2.45 8.94
N GLY A 4 6.21 1.32 9.37
CA GLY A 4 6.02 0.01 8.73
C GLY A 4 5.92 -1.12 9.74
N PHE A 5 5.59 -2.30 9.25
CA PHE A 5 5.52 -3.53 10.04
C PHE A 5 6.61 -4.53 9.62
N ASN A 6 6.85 -5.55 10.42
CA ASN A 6 7.74 -6.65 10.05
C ASN A 6 7.25 -7.34 8.77
N ALA A 7 8.19 -7.81 7.94
CA ALA A 7 7.93 -8.42 6.64
C ALA A 7 7.21 -7.51 5.63
N GLU A 8 7.48 -6.22 5.71
CA GLU A 8 7.13 -5.21 4.71
C GLU A 8 8.41 -4.65 4.10
N TYR A 9 8.41 -4.49 2.79
CA TYR A 9 9.54 -3.98 2.02
C TYR A 9 9.12 -2.68 1.34
N LEU A 10 9.83 -1.60 1.67
CA LEU A 10 9.59 -0.29 1.08
C LEU A 10 10.30 -0.19 -0.27
N PHE A 11 9.54 0.21 -1.28
CA PHE A 11 10.04 0.58 -2.61
C PHE A 11 9.81 2.06 -2.84
N HIS A 12 10.77 2.70 -3.49
CA HIS A 12 10.62 4.03 -4.07
C HIS A 12 11.16 4.01 -5.50
N PRO A 13 10.81 4.98 -6.35
CA PRO A 13 11.29 5.00 -7.73
C PRO A 13 12.81 4.90 -7.79
N PHE A 14 13.30 3.97 -8.62
CA PHE A 14 14.73 3.73 -8.84
C PHE A 14 15.54 3.38 -7.59
N CYS A 15 14.91 2.73 -6.61
CA CYS A 15 15.57 2.32 -5.35
C CYS A 15 16.76 1.38 -5.55
N GLU A 16 16.93 0.81 -6.72
CA GLU A 16 18.08 0.00 -7.11
C GLU A 16 19.35 0.83 -7.34
N THR A 17 19.19 2.10 -7.68
CA THR A 17 20.31 2.99 -8.05
C THR A 17 20.32 4.30 -7.28
N ARG A 18 19.22 4.68 -6.67
CA ARG A 18 19.07 5.91 -5.89
C ARG A 18 18.73 5.60 -4.44
N ASN A 19 19.26 6.40 -3.55
CA ASN A 19 18.96 6.22 -2.13
C ASN A 19 17.73 7.03 -1.71
N ILE A 20 17.11 6.58 -0.62
CA ILE A 20 15.88 7.20 -0.10
C ILE A 20 16.09 8.65 0.37
N LEU A 21 17.30 9.02 0.77
CA LEU A 21 17.58 10.39 1.25
C LEU A 21 17.49 11.40 0.12
N GLU A 22 17.87 11.03 -1.11
CA GLU A 22 17.72 11.89 -2.28
C GLU A 22 16.25 12.18 -2.55
N MET A 23 15.40 11.16 -2.49
CA MET A 23 13.94 11.33 -2.62
C MET A 23 13.36 12.20 -1.51
N LEU A 24 13.76 11.97 -0.27
CA LEU A 24 13.27 12.75 0.87
C LEU A 24 13.75 14.19 0.84
N ALA A 25 14.95 14.46 0.34
CA ALA A 25 15.47 15.82 0.14
C ALA A 25 14.59 16.57 -0.87
N PHE A 26 14.33 15.96 -2.02
CA PHE A 26 13.44 16.53 -3.03
C PHE A 26 12.05 16.85 -2.47
N HIS A 27 11.40 15.89 -1.80
CA HIS A 27 10.07 16.12 -1.21
C HIS A 27 10.09 17.19 -0.11
N SER A 28 11.21 17.31 0.61
CA SER A 28 11.40 18.38 1.60
C SER A 28 11.49 19.77 0.95
N GLU A 29 12.18 19.89 -0.17
CA GLU A 29 12.27 21.13 -0.95
C GLU A 29 10.90 21.51 -1.53
N GLU A 30 10.13 20.52 -1.98
CA GLU A 30 8.76 20.69 -2.47
C GLU A 30 7.72 20.88 -1.35
N ARG A 31 8.16 21.00 -0.09
CA ARG A 31 7.30 21.18 1.11
C ARG A 31 6.25 20.09 1.29
N ARG A 32 6.55 18.88 0.88
CA ARG A 32 5.69 17.71 1.07
C ARG A 32 6.07 17.02 2.37
N ASP A 33 5.15 17.04 3.32
CA ASP A 33 5.38 16.50 4.66
C ASP A 33 4.93 15.03 4.82
N ALA A 34 4.21 14.49 3.83
CA ALA A 34 3.70 13.13 3.86
C ALA A 34 3.72 12.50 2.47
N LEU A 35 4.04 11.19 2.40
CA LEU A 35 4.08 10.42 1.17
C LEU A 35 3.06 9.29 1.25
N LEU A 36 2.15 9.25 0.29
CA LEU A 36 1.21 8.16 0.13
C LEU A 36 1.94 6.93 -0.42
N SER A 37 1.67 5.79 0.19
CA SER A 37 2.15 4.48 -0.26
C SER A 37 0.97 3.53 -0.47
N TYR A 38 1.02 2.71 -1.51
CA TYR A 38 0.20 1.52 -1.58
C TYR A 38 0.86 0.37 -0.82
N VAL A 39 0.06 -0.37 -0.07
CA VAL A 39 0.46 -1.64 0.52
C VAL A 39 0.00 -2.76 -0.40
N ILE A 40 0.93 -3.28 -1.18
CA ILE A 40 0.69 -4.28 -2.22
C ILE A 40 0.87 -5.66 -1.61
N ASP A 41 -0.18 -6.46 -1.68
CA ASP A 41 -0.16 -7.81 -1.13
C ASP A 41 0.64 -8.75 -2.04
N LEU A 42 1.68 -9.37 -1.49
CA LEU A 42 2.42 -10.46 -2.09
C LEU A 42 1.93 -11.80 -1.56
N TYR A 43 2.06 -12.83 -2.39
CA TYR A 43 1.74 -14.21 -2.05
C TYR A 43 2.61 -15.19 -2.84
N ALA A 44 2.82 -16.40 -2.30
CA ALA A 44 3.53 -17.45 -3.00
C ALA A 44 2.69 -17.98 -4.16
N ASP A 45 3.36 -18.46 -5.21
CA ASP A 45 2.75 -19.00 -6.43
C ASP A 45 2.07 -20.37 -6.23
N ASP A 46 2.51 -21.13 -5.21
CA ASP A 46 2.00 -22.47 -4.90
C ASP A 46 1.87 -22.66 -3.38
N LEU A 47 0.64 -22.79 -2.91
CA LEU A 47 0.33 -22.98 -1.49
C LEU A 47 0.62 -24.40 -0.97
N ASN A 48 0.78 -25.41 -1.84
CA ASN A 48 1.24 -26.73 -1.44
C ASN A 48 2.72 -26.72 -1.07
N LYS A 49 3.50 -25.95 -1.83
CA LYS A 49 4.94 -25.76 -1.62
C LYS A 49 5.18 -24.75 -0.47
N HIS A 50 4.33 -23.75 -0.35
CA HIS A 50 4.44 -22.67 0.64
C HIS A 50 3.13 -22.50 1.44
N PRO A 51 2.83 -23.42 2.40
CA PRO A 51 1.53 -23.41 3.10
C PRO A 51 1.20 -22.13 3.90
N ASN A 52 2.22 -21.35 4.25
CA ASN A 52 2.08 -20.04 4.91
C ASN A 52 1.95 -18.88 3.92
N ALA A 53 1.87 -19.18 2.61
CA ALA A 53 1.78 -18.22 1.51
C ALA A 53 2.98 -17.24 1.37
N VAL A 54 4.14 -17.58 1.91
CA VAL A 54 5.34 -16.73 1.87
C VAL A 54 6.44 -17.43 1.06
N SER A 55 6.88 -16.77 -0.01
CA SER A 55 8.08 -17.15 -0.78
C SER A 55 8.68 -15.89 -1.40
N LEU A 56 9.96 -15.63 -1.17
CA LEU A 56 10.66 -14.52 -1.81
C LEU A 56 10.98 -14.82 -3.27
N GLU A 57 11.32 -16.06 -3.59
CA GLU A 57 11.71 -16.47 -4.94
C GLU A 57 10.49 -16.59 -5.88
N ASP A 58 9.37 -17.10 -5.34
CA ASP A 58 8.14 -17.35 -6.07
C ASP A 58 7.03 -16.36 -5.67
N ALA A 59 7.42 -15.13 -5.34
CA ALA A 59 6.48 -14.07 -4.99
C ALA A 59 5.64 -13.64 -6.19
N MET A 60 4.33 -13.55 -5.98
CA MET A 60 3.35 -13.07 -6.95
C MET A 60 2.66 -11.83 -6.39
N LEU A 61 2.13 -11.00 -7.29
CA LEU A 61 1.25 -9.89 -6.99
C LEU A 61 0.11 -9.80 -8.03
N ASP A 62 -0.93 -9.08 -7.71
CA ASP A 62 -2.00 -8.79 -8.65
C ASP A 62 -1.61 -7.56 -9.50
N ARG A 63 -1.57 -7.71 -10.83
CA ARG A 63 -1.19 -6.63 -11.76
C ARG A 63 -2.29 -5.60 -12.02
N SER A 64 -3.53 -5.89 -11.61
CA SER A 64 -4.70 -5.02 -11.79
C SER A 64 -5.77 -5.33 -10.76
N GLY A 65 -6.88 -4.59 -10.77
CA GLY A 65 -7.96 -4.75 -9.79
C GLY A 65 -7.78 -3.79 -8.60
N TYR A 66 -7.19 -2.63 -8.87
CA TYR A 66 -7.02 -1.56 -7.88
C TYR A 66 -7.95 -0.39 -8.25
N TYR A 67 -8.59 0.18 -7.24
CA TYR A 67 -9.51 1.30 -7.43
C TYR A 67 -9.51 2.24 -6.22
N ALA A 68 -10.01 3.46 -6.43
CA ALA A 68 -10.11 4.49 -5.40
C ALA A 68 -11.56 4.93 -5.20
N LEU A 69 -11.92 5.22 -3.96
CA LEU A 69 -13.18 5.83 -3.57
C LEU A 69 -12.92 7.09 -2.75
N GLY A 70 -13.81 8.07 -2.85
CA GLY A 70 -13.75 9.22 -1.96
C GLY A 70 -13.88 8.77 -0.50
N ARG A 71 -12.98 9.24 0.36
CA ARG A 71 -13.02 8.91 1.79
C ARG A 71 -14.29 9.49 2.43
N PRO A 72 -15.15 8.68 3.04
CA PRO A 72 -16.38 9.19 3.65
C PRO A 72 -16.07 10.06 4.87
N ASP A 73 -16.87 11.11 5.06
CA ASP A 73 -16.87 11.93 6.26
C ASP A 73 -18.08 11.62 7.13
N PRO A 74 -17.91 10.84 8.23
CA PRO A 74 -19.03 10.51 9.13
C PRO A 74 -19.69 11.73 9.77
N ALA A 75 -18.95 12.84 9.92
CA ALA A 75 -19.49 14.08 10.46
C ALA A 75 -20.36 14.85 9.45
N ASN A 76 -20.25 14.51 8.15
CA ASN A 76 -20.98 15.15 7.07
C ASN A 76 -21.79 14.10 6.25
N HIS A 77 -22.62 13.31 6.94
CA HIS A 77 -23.51 12.31 6.31
C HIS A 77 -22.81 11.36 5.32
N ASN A 78 -21.56 11.03 5.57
CA ASN A 78 -20.70 10.22 4.69
C ASN A 78 -20.45 10.82 3.28
N HIS A 79 -20.66 12.12 3.08
CA HIS A 79 -20.16 12.76 1.87
C HIS A 79 -18.64 12.61 1.76
N PRO A 80 -18.11 12.42 0.55
CA PRO A 80 -16.67 12.30 0.37
C PRO A 80 -15.94 13.54 0.88
N ARG A 81 -14.89 13.35 1.66
CA ARG A 81 -13.98 14.43 2.07
C ARG A 81 -13.26 14.99 0.84
N GLU A 82 -13.14 16.29 0.80
CA GLU A 82 -12.40 16.95 -0.28
C GLU A 82 -10.95 16.46 -0.30
N ARG A 83 -10.47 16.05 -1.48
CA ARG A 83 -9.08 15.63 -1.75
C ARG A 83 -8.57 14.45 -0.91
N GLN A 84 -9.46 13.65 -0.36
CA GLN A 84 -9.07 12.43 0.35
C GLN A 84 -9.70 11.20 -0.33
N LEU A 85 -8.87 10.19 -0.56
CA LEU A 85 -9.27 8.94 -1.18
C LEU A 85 -8.89 7.76 -0.29
N ASP A 86 -9.69 6.71 -0.34
CA ASP A 86 -9.37 5.39 0.16
C ASP A 86 -9.11 4.49 -1.05
N PHE A 87 -8.04 3.69 -1.00
CA PHE A 87 -7.66 2.80 -2.09
C PHE A 87 -7.86 1.34 -1.69
N PHE A 88 -8.28 0.54 -2.66
CA PHE A 88 -8.63 -0.87 -2.48
C PHE A 88 -8.01 -1.70 -3.60
N GLY A 89 -7.72 -2.97 -3.33
CA GLY A 89 -7.21 -3.90 -4.32
C GLY A 89 -6.44 -5.07 -3.71
N GLY A 90 -5.86 -5.90 -4.57
CA GLY A 90 -5.08 -7.06 -4.18
C GLY A 90 -5.90 -8.10 -3.40
N LEU A 91 -5.24 -8.84 -2.53
CA LEU A 91 -5.90 -9.87 -1.72
C LEU A 91 -6.98 -9.30 -0.80
N ARG A 92 -6.84 -8.06 -0.35
CA ARG A 92 -7.79 -7.41 0.55
C ARG A 92 -9.15 -7.14 -0.10
N TRP A 93 -9.18 -6.98 -1.39
CA TRP A 93 -10.40 -6.88 -2.18
C TRP A 93 -10.92 -8.26 -2.57
N ARG A 94 -10.03 -9.15 -3.04
CA ARG A 94 -10.43 -10.48 -3.54
C ARG A 94 -10.98 -11.41 -2.47
N PHE A 95 -10.60 -11.21 -1.23
CA PHE A 95 -10.99 -12.02 -0.07
C PHE A 95 -11.59 -11.13 1.04
N GLU A 96 -12.37 -10.13 0.63
CA GLU A 96 -12.92 -9.14 1.55
C GLU A 96 -13.86 -9.75 2.62
N GLU A 97 -14.50 -10.89 2.33
CA GLU A 97 -15.34 -11.63 3.26
C GLU A 97 -14.55 -12.13 4.49
N HIS A 98 -13.26 -12.34 4.33
CA HIS A 98 -12.36 -12.79 5.41
C HIS A 98 -11.58 -11.64 6.07
N ILE A 99 -11.75 -10.41 5.60
CA ILE A 99 -10.96 -9.27 6.06
C ILE A 99 -11.88 -8.20 6.65
N PRO A 100 -11.65 -7.79 7.91
CA PRO A 100 -12.42 -6.71 8.52
C PRO A 100 -12.37 -5.42 7.69
N ALA A 101 -13.50 -4.71 7.55
CA ALA A 101 -13.64 -3.53 6.70
C ALA A 101 -12.53 -2.48 6.94
N VAL A 102 -12.15 -2.25 8.20
CA VAL A 102 -11.08 -1.31 8.58
C VAL A 102 -9.68 -1.71 8.07
N ARG A 103 -9.50 -2.93 7.55
CA ARG A 103 -8.22 -3.47 7.05
C ARG A 103 -8.21 -3.69 5.55
N ARG A 104 -9.31 -3.40 4.84
CA ARG A 104 -9.42 -3.60 3.40
C ARG A 104 -8.67 -2.56 2.57
N LYS A 105 -8.44 -1.37 3.15
CA LYS A 105 -7.69 -0.30 2.48
C LYS A 105 -6.22 -0.67 2.29
N ILE A 106 -5.67 -0.27 1.16
CA ILE A 106 -4.26 -0.47 0.82
C ILE A 106 -3.43 0.81 0.91
N ASP A 107 -4.06 1.97 1.12
CA ASP A 107 -3.35 3.23 1.30
C ASP A 107 -2.75 3.35 2.69
N ARG A 108 -1.55 3.92 2.74
CA ARG A 108 -0.87 4.27 3.98
C ARG A 108 0.04 5.47 3.76
N ILE A 109 0.03 6.40 4.70
CA ILE A 109 1.05 7.44 4.78
C ILE A 109 2.21 6.88 5.60
N ALA A 110 3.12 6.19 4.90
CA ALA A 110 4.19 5.44 5.55
C ALA A 110 5.44 6.26 5.83
N LEU A 111 5.68 7.28 5.02
CA LEU A 111 6.79 8.21 5.17
C LEU A 111 6.23 9.60 5.44
N PHE A 112 6.66 10.22 6.53
CA PHE A 112 6.17 11.54 6.92
C PHE A 112 7.17 12.31 7.78
N ARG A 113 7.07 13.64 7.73
CA ARG A 113 7.82 14.53 8.59
C ARG A 113 7.15 14.60 9.96
N ALA A 114 7.91 14.35 11.01
CA ALA A 114 7.42 14.55 12.37
C ALA A 114 7.28 16.04 12.68
N LYS A 115 6.20 16.41 13.36
CA LYS A 115 6.03 17.72 13.95
C LYS A 115 5.37 17.61 15.32
N PRO A 116 5.60 18.59 16.22
CA PRO A 116 4.95 18.59 17.54
C PRO A 116 3.43 18.53 17.42
N GLY A 117 2.80 17.65 18.22
CA GLY A 117 1.34 17.52 18.24
C GLY A 117 0.74 16.68 17.11
N LEU A 118 1.54 16.18 16.17
CA LEU A 118 1.04 15.26 15.14
C LEU A 118 0.70 13.90 15.75
N VAL A 119 -0.53 13.44 15.57
CA VAL A 119 -1.04 12.17 16.09
C VAL A 119 -1.46 11.27 14.93
N LEU A 120 -0.98 10.03 14.91
CA LEU A 120 -1.47 8.97 14.02
C LEU A 120 -2.70 8.31 14.66
N ARG A 121 -3.82 8.34 13.97
CA ARG A 121 -5.10 7.76 14.42
C ARG A 121 -5.14 6.24 14.14
N THR A 122 -6.11 5.57 14.71
CA THR A 122 -6.30 4.10 14.57
C THR A 122 -6.72 3.67 13.17
N ASP A 123 -7.26 4.57 12.37
CA ASP A 123 -7.61 4.37 10.95
C ASP A 123 -6.45 4.71 9.99
N PHE A 124 -5.25 4.93 10.55
CA PHE A 124 -4.03 5.31 9.83
C PHE A 124 -4.06 6.71 9.18
N THR A 125 -5.00 7.57 9.58
CA THR A 125 -4.97 8.99 9.24
C THR A 125 -4.25 9.80 10.31
N PHE A 126 -3.83 11.01 9.98
CA PHE A 126 -3.20 11.92 10.93
C PHE A 126 -4.20 12.94 11.49
N SER A 127 -3.88 13.49 12.65
CA SER A 127 -4.64 14.60 13.26
C SER A 127 -4.62 15.88 12.41
N ASP A 128 -3.58 16.04 11.59
CA ASP A 128 -3.46 17.09 10.61
C ASP A 128 -4.02 16.61 9.26
N GLU A 129 -5.07 17.25 8.78
CA GLU A 129 -5.77 16.85 7.57
C GLU A 129 -4.92 17.03 6.29
N GLU A 130 -3.94 17.94 6.30
CA GLU A 130 -3.02 18.11 5.17
C GLU A 130 -2.19 16.84 4.91
N TYR A 131 -1.82 16.12 5.98
CA TYR A 131 -1.12 14.84 5.86
C TYR A 131 -1.98 13.75 5.21
N ASN A 132 -3.30 13.86 5.27
CA ASN A 132 -4.23 12.89 4.71
C ASN A 132 -4.65 13.24 3.27
N THR A 133 -4.26 14.40 2.77
CA THR A 133 -4.68 14.94 1.47
C THR A 133 -3.70 14.48 0.39
N TYR A 134 -4.20 13.79 -0.64
CA TYR A 134 -3.38 13.29 -1.74
C TYR A 134 -4.09 13.29 -3.11
N ALA A 135 -5.32 13.73 -3.18
CA ALA A 135 -6.10 13.81 -4.41
C ALA A 135 -6.05 15.22 -5.03
N CYS A 136 -4.90 15.86 -5.07
CA CYS A 136 -4.70 17.13 -5.73
C CYS A 136 -3.35 17.18 -6.49
N PRO A 137 -3.17 18.10 -7.46
CA PRO A 137 -2.02 18.07 -8.38
C PRO A 137 -0.64 18.01 -7.71
N TRP A 138 -0.48 18.58 -6.53
CA TRP A 138 0.79 18.57 -5.79
C TRP A 138 0.87 17.49 -4.70
N HIS A 139 -0.20 16.72 -4.49
CA HIS A 139 -0.25 15.61 -3.53
C HIS A 139 -0.53 14.25 -4.22
N HIS A 140 -0.49 14.23 -5.54
CA HIS A 140 -0.87 13.05 -6.34
C HIS A 140 0.06 11.87 -6.24
N ASN A 141 1.24 12.06 -5.73
CA ASN A 141 2.27 11.08 -5.99
C ASN A 141 2.17 9.92 -5.01
N ILE A 142 1.75 8.78 -5.51
CA ILE A 142 2.00 7.47 -4.92
C ILE A 142 3.49 7.19 -5.12
N THR A 143 4.31 7.98 -4.44
CA THR A 143 5.77 8.01 -4.68
C THR A 143 6.48 6.82 -4.05
N THR A 144 5.78 6.03 -3.25
CA THR A 144 6.33 4.83 -2.62
C THR A 144 5.33 3.69 -2.66
N ALA A 145 5.84 2.47 -2.63
CA ALA A 145 5.03 1.27 -2.47
C ALA A 145 5.60 0.41 -1.33
N ILE A 146 4.74 -0.30 -0.65
CA ILE A 146 5.11 -1.27 0.38
C ILE A 146 4.62 -2.62 -0.09
N VAL A 147 5.53 -3.53 -0.40
CA VAL A 147 5.14 -4.90 -0.73
C VAL A 147 5.17 -5.77 0.51
N SER A 148 4.17 -6.64 0.69
CA SER A 148 3.96 -7.31 1.96
C SER A 148 3.27 -8.66 1.83
N PHE A 149 3.81 -9.69 2.48
CA PHE A 149 3.17 -11.01 2.61
C PHE A 149 2.16 -11.09 3.78
N ARG A 150 1.96 -10.01 4.52
CA ARG A 150 1.18 -10.05 5.78
C ARG A 150 -0.26 -10.49 5.57
N THR A 151 -0.93 -9.99 4.53
CA THR A 151 -2.32 -10.35 4.23
C THR A 151 -2.44 -11.82 3.82
N ALA A 152 -1.59 -12.29 2.91
CA ALA A 152 -1.57 -13.69 2.48
C ALA A 152 -1.31 -14.64 3.66
N LYS A 153 -0.30 -14.33 4.47
CA LYS A 153 0.02 -15.09 5.69
C LYS A 153 -1.15 -15.10 6.68
N ALA A 154 -1.78 -13.94 6.91
CA ALA A 154 -2.93 -13.85 7.81
C ALA A 154 -4.10 -14.70 7.32
N LEU A 155 -4.45 -14.64 6.04
CA LEU A 155 -5.51 -15.45 5.43
C LEU A 155 -5.24 -16.95 5.56
N LYS A 156 -3.99 -17.39 5.42
CA LYS A 156 -3.61 -18.81 5.58
C LYS A 156 -3.42 -19.24 7.03
N SER A 157 -3.30 -18.31 7.97
CA SER A 157 -3.16 -18.60 9.40
C SER A 157 -4.49 -18.55 10.14
N ASN A 158 -5.46 -17.78 9.64
CA ASN A 158 -6.76 -17.61 10.27
C ASN A 158 -7.63 -18.86 10.11
N PRO A 159 -8.13 -19.47 11.20
CA PRO A 159 -9.04 -20.62 11.13
C PRO A 159 -10.28 -20.40 10.27
N GLY A 160 -10.78 -19.16 10.19
CA GLY A 160 -11.98 -18.80 9.41
C GLY A 160 -11.76 -18.67 7.90
N SER A 161 -10.53 -18.73 7.41
CA SER A 161 -10.25 -18.58 5.97
C SER A 161 -9.27 -19.61 5.40
N ARG A 162 -8.41 -20.19 6.26
CA ARG A 162 -7.30 -21.04 5.79
C ARG A 162 -7.72 -22.28 5.00
N TYR A 163 -8.92 -22.79 5.26
CA TYR A 163 -9.45 -23.97 4.57
C TYR A 163 -10.23 -23.62 3.30
N ASP A 164 -10.76 -22.41 3.21
CA ASP A 164 -11.54 -21.95 2.07
C ASP A 164 -10.63 -21.47 0.92
N ILE A 165 -9.42 -21.03 1.26
CA ILE A 165 -8.46 -20.49 0.30
C ILE A 165 -7.47 -21.60 -0.10
N HIS A 166 -7.63 -22.13 -1.30
CA HIS A 166 -6.77 -23.19 -1.86
C HIS A 166 -5.64 -22.62 -2.72
N ASP A 167 -5.83 -21.43 -3.32
CA ASP A 167 -4.85 -20.74 -4.13
C ASP A 167 -5.09 -19.24 -4.08
N PHE A 168 -4.01 -18.45 -4.15
CA PHE A 168 -4.08 -17.01 -4.37
C PHE A 168 -3.93 -16.62 -5.84
N LYS A 169 -3.45 -17.55 -6.66
CA LYS A 169 -3.18 -17.30 -8.07
C LYS A 169 -4.48 -17.19 -8.87
N TRP A 170 -4.52 -16.24 -9.79
CA TRP A 170 -5.63 -15.99 -10.69
C TRP A 170 -5.13 -15.39 -12.01
N HIS A 171 -6.02 -15.09 -12.96
CA HIS A 171 -5.62 -14.60 -14.29
C HIS A 171 -4.85 -13.27 -14.29
N ASN A 172 -4.98 -12.45 -13.25
CA ASN A 172 -4.25 -11.19 -13.09
C ASN A 172 -2.99 -11.31 -12.22
N SER A 173 -2.63 -12.50 -11.76
CA SER A 173 -1.38 -12.71 -11.04
C SER A 173 -0.18 -12.55 -11.97
N THR A 174 0.87 -11.93 -11.47
CA THR A 174 2.16 -11.84 -12.13
C THR A 174 3.30 -12.06 -11.14
N LYS A 175 4.41 -12.59 -11.60
CA LYS A 175 5.60 -12.79 -10.76
C LYS A 175 6.17 -11.44 -10.35
N PHE A 176 6.46 -11.27 -9.08
CA PHE A 176 7.13 -10.08 -8.57
C PHE A 176 8.63 -10.14 -8.87
N GLN A 177 9.14 -9.10 -9.50
CA GLN A 177 10.53 -9.05 -9.97
C GLN A 177 11.49 -8.41 -8.96
N TRP A 178 10.99 -7.95 -7.81
CA TRP A 178 11.76 -7.22 -6.81
C TRP A 178 12.46 -5.98 -7.37
N HIS A 179 11.79 -5.29 -8.28
CA HIS A 179 12.32 -4.12 -8.97
C HIS A 179 11.27 -3.00 -9.02
N SER A 180 11.69 -1.77 -8.71
CA SER A 180 10.79 -0.61 -8.66
C SER A 180 10.12 -0.31 -10.02
N GLN A 181 10.82 -0.58 -11.13
CA GLN A 181 10.27 -0.39 -12.47
C GLN A 181 8.98 -1.16 -12.71
N GLN A 182 8.89 -2.41 -12.22
CA GLN A 182 7.66 -3.20 -12.36
C GLN A 182 6.47 -2.52 -11.67
N LEU A 183 6.68 -1.94 -10.49
CA LEU A 183 5.61 -1.25 -9.75
C LEU A 183 5.16 0.03 -10.48
N MET A 184 6.11 0.74 -11.11
CA MET A 184 5.80 1.91 -11.94
C MET A 184 5.05 1.51 -13.22
N ASP A 185 5.48 0.48 -13.91
CA ASP A 185 4.84 -0.02 -15.14
C ASP A 185 3.41 -0.51 -14.89
N LEU A 186 3.12 -1.02 -13.69
CA LEU A 186 1.80 -1.44 -13.26
C LEU A 186 0.93 -0.30 -12.71
N GLY A 187 1.46 0.92 -12.59
CA GLY A 187 0.76 2.06 -11.99
C GLY A 187 0.54 1.92 -10.47
N LEU A 188 1.31 1.07 -9.80
CA LEU A 188 1.27 0.84 -8.36
C LEU A 188 2.23 1.75 -7.59
N MET A 189 3.05 2.47 -8.31
CA MET A 189 3.93 3.51 -7.82
C MET A 189 4.17 4.51 -8.95
N GLU A 190 4.22 5.79 -8.63
CA GLU A 190 4.48 6.85 -9.60
C GLU A 190 5.88 7.41 -9.40
N PRO A 191 6.65 7.66 -10.49
CA PRO A 191 7.96 8.27 -10.38
C PRO A 191 7.88 9.69 -9.81
N GLY A 192 6.71 10.35 -9.93
CA GLY A 192 6.52 11.71 -9.49
C GLY A 192 7.32 12.72 -10.32
N GLN A 193 7.51 13.89 -9.75
CA GLN A 193 8.35 14.94 -10.35
C GLN A 193 9.78 14.92 -9.79
N TRP A 194 10.23 13.76 -9.37
CA TRP A 194 11.51 13.60 -8.69
C TRP A 194 12.72 13.50 -9.65
N PHE A 195 12.55 13.84 -10.91
CA PHE A 195 13.63 13.86 -11.90
C PHE A 195 13.80 15.25 -12.50
#